data_25273413e3fa098f280e02f6c6c56566
#
_entry.id   25273413e3fa098f280e02f6c6c56566
#
_cell.length_a   1.000
_cell.length_b   1.000
_cell.length_c   1.000
_cell.angle_alpha   90.00
_cell.angle_beta   90.00
_cell.angle_gamma   90.00
#
_symmetry.space_group_name_H-M   'P 1'
#
loop_
_entity.id
_entity.type
_entity.pdbx_description
1 polymer ?
#
loop_
_entity_poly.entity_id
_entity_poly.type
_entity_poly.pdbx_seq_one_letter_code
_entity_poly.pdbx_strand_id
1 'polypeptide(L)'
;MYKSYLIVVLAAMFSACGANQDKEALQEEDREAKEKLQGIWLDDNTEAAVLQVAGDTIYYADAAVAPVAFKIIGDTLTTYGARVNNYKIEKQGEYIFWFHSLVGDVIRLHRAENNADSLSFIHEQEVPVYTEVIKKDSVVMYDNTRYRGYVYINPSRIKVMRPGMSEEGLSVDNVYYDNIIHICVYEGKRSLFAKDITRQMFKHVIPDDFLKWAILSDMDFMGVDAKGYHYQATVCIPDGASCYVVNITIDMDGKLSYELAR
;
A
#
# COMPACT_ATOMS: atom_id res chain seq x y z
N MET A 1 55.66 -43.28 56.62
CA MET A 1 54.70 -42.20 56.48
C MET A 1 54.92 -41.56 55.13
N TYR A 2 54.19 -41.98 54.11
CA TYR A 2 54.01 -41.24 52.88
C TYR A 2 52.66 -41.66 52.28
N LYS A 3 51.72 -40.71 52.21
CA LYS A 3 50.39 -40.92 51.59
C LYS A 3 50.51 -40.73 50.08
N SER A 4 50.26 -41.79 49.32
CA SER A 4 50.08 -41.74 47.87
C SER A 4 48.69 -41.29 47.54
N TYR A 5 48.54 -40.15 46.87
CA TYR A 5 47.29 -39.73 46.26
C TYR A 5 47.17 -40.31 44.87
N LEU A 6 46.20 -41.18 44.72
CA LEU A 6 45.82 -41.79 43.41
C LEU A 6 44.88 -40.79 42.73
N ILE A 7 45.34 -40.15 41.64
CA ILE A 7 44.51 -39.31 40.81
C ILE A 7 43.85 -40.20 39.77
N VAL A 8 42.53 -40.38 39.89
CA VAL A 8 41.70 -41.05 38.88
C VAL A 8 41.29 -40.00 37.87
N VAL A 9 41.87 -40.05 36.67
CA VAL A 9 41.45 -39.25 35.53
C VAL A 9 40.23 -39.94 34.89
N LEU A 10 39.05 -39.36 35.11
CA LEU A 10 37.82 -39.78 34.47
C LEU A 10 37.68 -39.10 33.11
N ALA A 11 37.99 -39.84 32.05
CA ALA A 11 37.79 -39.40 30.66
C ALA A 11 36.29 -39.43 30.33
N ALA A 12 35.63 -38.30 30.37
CA ALA A 12 34.26 -38.17 29.87
C ALA A 12 34.28 -38.07 28.34
N MET A 13 33.88 -39.12 27.65
CA MET A 13 33.60 -39.09 26.22
C MET A 13 32.30 -38.33 26.01
N PHE A 14 32.41 -37.08 25.57
CA PHE A 14 31.24 -36.35 25.01
C PHE A 14 31.01 -36.87 23.58
N SER A 15 30.01 -37.72 23.43
CA SER A 15 29.40 -38.02 22.15
C SER A 15 28.69 -36.77 21.64
N ALA A 16 29.32 -36.00 20.78
CA ALA A 16 28.68 -34.94 20.04
C ALA A 16 27.72 -35.57 19.02
N CYS A 17 26.45 -35.69 19.35
CA CYS A 17 25.41 -35.81 18.35
C CYS A 17 25.40 -34.53 17.52
N GLY A 18 25.96 -34.60 16.33
CA GLY A 18 25.81 -33.58 15.32
C GLY A 18 24.36 -33.50 14.89
N ALA A 19 23.59 -32.57 15.47
CA ALA A 19 22.41 -32.08 14.84
C ALA A 19 22.87 -31.28 13.62
N ASN A 20 22.71 -31.87 12.44
CA ASN A 20 22.68 -31.09 11.20
C ASN A 20 21.49 -30.12 11.31
N GLN A 21 21.72 -28.97 11.90
CA GLN A 21 20.97 -27.78 11.56
C GLN A 21 21.45 -27.40 10.18
N ASP A 22 20.62 -27.66 9.18
CA ASP A 22 20.69 -26.96 7.90
C ASP A 22 20.63 -25.48 8.23
N LYS A 23 21.79 -24.86 8.43
CA LYS A 23 21.93 -23.42 8.35
C LYS A 23 21.61 -23.14 6.88
N GLU A 24 20.39 -22.72 6.59
CA GLU A 24 20.14 -21.90 5.41
C GLU A 24 21.19 -20.80 5.47
N ALA A 25 22.22 -20.95 4.65
CA ALA A 25 23.22 -19.92 4.49
C ALA A 25 22.44 -18.70 4.03
N LEU A 26 22.37 -17.67 4.87
CA LEU A 26 21.83 -16.38 4.47
C LEU A 26 22.61 -16.00 3.21
N GLN A 27 21.99 -16.19 2.05
CA GLN A 27 22.61 -15.82 0.79
C GLN A 27 22.85 -14.31 0.85
N GLU A 28 24.12 -13.93 0.77
CA GLU A 28 24.50 -12.51 0.77
C GLU A 28 24.00 -11.85 -0.51
N GLU A 29 23.66 -10.56 -0.38
CA GLU A 29 23.26 -9.73 -1.51
C GLU A 29 24.41 -9.64 -2.53
N ASP A 30 24.10 -9.89 -3.79
CA ASP A 30 25.05 -9.74 -4.91
C ASP A 30 25.20 -8.25 -5.26
N ARG A 31 26.20 -7.61 -4.66
CA ARG A 31 26.47 -6.20 -4.84
C ARG A 31 26.96 -5.86 -6.24
N GLU A 32 27.71 -6.77 -6.89
CA GLU A 32 28.19 -6.57 -8.26
C GLU A 32 27.01 -6.57 -9.24
N ALA A 33 26.10 -7.52 -9.10
CA ALA A 33 24.87 -7.56 -9.89
C ALA A 33 24.02 -6.30 -9.65
N LYS A 34 23.93 -5.83 -8.40
CA LYS A 34 23.21 -4.62 -8.04
C LYS A 34 23.83 -3.35 -8.65
N GLU A 35 25.17 -3.26 -8.68
CA GLU A 35 25.87 -2.16 -9.33
C GLU A 35 25.65 -2.15 -10.85
N LYS A 36 25.65 -3.31 -11.49
CA LYS A 36 25.32 -3.47 -12.90
C LYS A 36 23.88 -3.08 -13.24
N LEU A 37 22.98 -3.10 -12.26
CA LEU A 37 21.57 -2.73 -12.48
C LEU A 37 21.35 -1.22 -12.35
N GLN A 38 22.29 -0.43 -11.84
CA GLN A 38 22.13 1.03 -11.71
C GLN A 38 21.89 1.71 -13.06
N GLY A 39 21.02 2.72 -13.11
CA GLY A 39 20.72 3.50 -14.29
C GLY A 39 19.28 3.38 -14.76
N ILE A 40 19.04 3.77 -16.01
CA ILE A 40 17.72 3.80 -16.63
C ILE A 40 17.61 2.64 -17.60
N TRP A 41 16.46 1.99 -17.61
CA TRP A 41 16.19 0.80 -18.38
C TRP A 41 14.95 0.99 -19.26
N LEU A 42 15.09 0.72 -20.54
CA LEU A 42 14.07 0.83 -21.58
C LEU A 42 13.60 -0.56 -21.99
N ASP A 43 12.35 -0.68 -22.38
CA ASP A 43 11.80 -1.91 -22.96
C ASP A 43 12.37 -2.14 -24.37
N ASP A 44 12.86 -3.34 -24.65
CA ASP A 44 13.50 -3.71 -25.92
C ASP A 44 12.59 -3.58 -27.15
N ASN A 45 11.26 -3.56 -26.97
CA ASN A 45 10.32 -3.54 -28.08
C ASN A 45 9.76 -2.14 -28.31
N THR A 46 9.49 -1.39 -27.26
CA THR A 46 8.78 -0.10 -27.31
C THR A 46 9.70 1.09 -27.17
N GLU A 47 10.96 0.87 -26.75
CA GLU A 47 11.93 1.95 -26.41
C GLU A 47 11.42 2.86 -25.28
N ALA A 48 10.34 2.48 -24.60
CA ALA A 48 9.79 3.23 -23.49
C ALA A 48 10.63 3.05 -22.22
N ALA A 49 10.80 4.12 -21.46
CA ALA A 49 11.43 4.05 -20.15
C ALA A 49 10.53 3.27 -19.17
N VAL A 50 11.06 2.18 -18.60
CA VAL A 50 10.31 1.29 -17.68
C VAL A 50 10.69 1.56 -16.25
N LEU A 51 11.99 1.55 -15.95
CA LEU A 51 12.48 1.71 -14.59
C LEU A 51 13.82 2.46 -14.54
N GLN A 52 14.02 3.16 -13.44
CA GLN A 52 15.29 3.75 -13.03
C GLN A 52 15.74 3.10 -11.73
N VAL A 53 16.97 2.61 -11.71
CA VAL A 53 17.58 2.06 -10.49
C VAL A 53 18.58 3.06 -9.93
N ALA A 54 18.37 3.47 -8.69
CA ALA A 54 19.26 4.37 -7.97
C ALA A 54 19.48 3.85 -6.54
N GLY A 55 20.72 3.44 -6.23
CA GLY A 55 21.08 2.82 -4.96
C GLY A 55 20.30 1.52 -4.72
N ASP A 56 19.52 1.49 -3.66
CA ASP A 56 18.73 0.33 -3.23
C ASP A 56 17.25 0.40 -3.69
N THR A 57 16.93 1.31 -4.61
CA THR A 57 15.55 1.64 -4.99
C THR A 57 15.34 1.58 -6.49
N ILE A 58 14.22 0.97 -6.88
CA ILE A 58 13.67 1.00 -8.23
C ILE A 58 12.59 2.07 -8.26
N TYR A 59 12.70 2.98 -9.22
CA TYR A 59 11.70 4.01 -9.56
C TYR A 59 11.04 3.62 -10.88
N TYR A 60 9.77 3.90 -11.01
CA TYR A 60 8.99 3.63 -12.22
C TYR A 60 8.72 4.93 -12.98
N ALA A 61 8.58 4.84 -14.31
CA ALA A 61 8.27 5.99 -15.14
C ALA A 61 6.86 6.55 -14.88
N ASP A 62 5.94 5.71 -14.37
CA ASP A 62 4.61 6.15 -13.96
C ASP A 62 4.65 6.78 -12.55
N ALA A 63 4.30 8.07 -12.47
CA ALA A 63 4.23 8.83 -11.22
C ALA A 63 3.21 8.27 -10.20
N ALA A 64 2.21 7.52 -10.66
CA ALA A 64 1.21 6.90 -9.80
C ALA A 64 1.73 5.62 -9.12
N VAL A 65 2.93 5.16 -9.48
CA VAL A 65 3.56 3.97 -8.93
C VAL A 65 4.59 4.34 -7.87
N ALA A 66 4.48 3.71 -6.70
CA ALA A 66 5.44 3.93 -5.62
C ALA A 66 6.81 3.32 -5.96
N PRO A 67 7.93 4.01 -5.66
CA PRO A 67 9.24 3.41 -5.74
C PRO A 67 9.36 2.24 -4.74
N VAL A 68 10.18 1.24 -5.08
CA VAL A 68 10.31 0.01 -4.31
C VAL A 68 11.77 -0.29 -3.98
N ALA A 69 12.04 -0.70 -2.74
CA ALA A 69 13.35 -1.22 -2.36
C ALA A 69 13.58 -2.61 -2.96
N PHE A 70 14.84 -2.93 -3.30
CA PHE A 70 15.16 -4.23 -3.87
C PHE A 70 16.49 -4.79 -3.38
N LYS A 71 16.68 -6.10 -3.58
CA LYS A 71 17.94 -6.82 -3.46
C LYS A 71 18.10 -7.80 -4.60
N ILE A 72 19.34 -8.12 -4.93
CA ILE A 72 19.68 -9.24 -5.82
C ILE A 72 20.37 -10.31 -4.97
N ILE A 73 19.83 -11.52 -5.00
CA ILE A 73 20.35 -12.66 -4.28
C ILE A 73 20.50 -13.81 -5.28
N GLY A 74 21.74 -14.13 -5.66
CA GLY A 74 22.01 -15.07 -6.72
C GLY A 74 21.40 -14.63 -8.06
N ASP A 75 20.52 -15.43 -8.64
CA ASP A 75 19.79 -15.16 -9.88
C ASP A 75 18.40 -14.52 -9.67
N THR A 76 18.15 -13.98 -8.49
CA THR A 76 16.81 -13.48 -8.13
C THR A 76 16.85 -12.02 -7.74
N LEU A 77 16.04 -11.20 -8.44
CA LEU A 77 15.69 -9.85 -8.04
C LEU A 77 14.48 -9.91 -7.09
N THR A 78 14.67 -9.52 -5.85
CA THR A 78 13.60 -9.43 -4.83
C THR A 78 13.23 -7.99 -4.58
N THR A 79 11.95 -7.64 -4.72
CA THR A 79 11.40 -6.31 -4.43
C THR A 79 10.58 -6.33 -3.14
N TYR A 80 10.67 -5.23 -2.36
CA TYR A 80 10.07 -5.09 -1.02
C TYR A 80 9.07 -3.92 -1.01
N GLY A 81 7.92 -4.12 -1.63
CA GLY A 81 6.79 -3.19 -1.63
C GLY A 81 5.70 -3.61 -0.63
N ALA A 82 4.45 -3.31 -0.96
CA ALA A 82 3.29 -3.80 -0.20
C ALA A 82 3.22 -5.33 -0.16
N ARG A 83 3.84 -5.98 -1.15
CA ARG A 83 4.16 -7.42 -1.19
C ARG A 83 5.63 -7.59 -1.51
N VAL A 84 6.19 -8.70 -1.05
CA VAL A 84 7.53 -9.15 -1.48
C VAL A 84 7.35 -9.96 -2.75
N ASN A 85 8.06 -9.58 -3.82
CA ASN A 85 8.02 -10.27 -5.09
C ASN A 85 9.43 -10.72 -5.50
N ASN A 86 9.51 -11.88 -6.11
CA ASN A 86 10.77 -12.49 -6.57
C ASN A 86 10.71 -12.67 -8.09
N TYR A 87 11.69 -12.13 -8.78
CA TYR A 87 11.84 -12.21 -10.23
C TYR A 87 13.11 -12.97 -10.57
N LYS A 88 12.98 -14.06 -11.31
CA LYS A 88 14.15 -14.81 -11.75
C LYS A 88 14.87 -14.04 -12.85
N ILE A 89 16.14 -13.72 -12.63
CA ILE A 89 17.00 -13.09 -13.63
C ILE A 89 17.39 -14.15 -14.65
N GLU A 90 17.11 -13.90 -15.93
CA GLU A 90 17.53 -14.75 -17.02
C GLU A 90 18.90 -14.34 -17.58
N LYS A 91 19.11 -13.02 -17.70
CA LYS A 91 20.33 -12.46 -18.23
C LYS A 91 20.60 -11.07 -17.66
N GLN A 92 21.82 -10.84 -17.20
CA GLN A 92 22.25 -9.54 -16.72
C GLN A 92 23.63 -9.20 -17.27
N GLY A 93 23.76 -8.00 -17.82
CA GLY A 93 24.99 -7.42 -18.32
C GLY A 93 25.02 -5.92 -18.08
N GLU A 94 26.00 -5.24 -18.64
CA GLU A 94 26.14 -3.78 -18.52
C GLU A 94 25.00 -3.04 -19.24
N TYR A 95 24.51 -3.59 -20.38
CA TYR A 95 23.51 -2.95 -21.25
C TYR A 95 22.23 -3.76 -21.39
N ILE A 96 22.15 -4.94 -20.77
CA ILE A 96 20.99 -5.82 -20.90
C ILE A 96 20.56 -6.34 -19.53
N PHE A 97 19.23 -6.38 -19.30
CA PHE A 97 18.63 -6.94 -18.11
C PHE A 97 17.32 -7.66 -18.47
N TRP A 98 17.34 -8.99 -18.44
CA TRP A 98 16.21 -9.85 -18.76
C TRP A 98 15.83 -10.67 -17.55
N PHE A 99 14.56 -10.69 -17.25
CA PHE A 99 14.03 -11.43 -16.10
C PHE A 99 12.60 -11.89 -16.35
N HIS A 100 12.15 -12.88 -15.58
CA HIS A 100 10.80 -13.40 -15.69
C HIS A 100 9.83 -12.56 -14.86
N SER A 101 8.68 -12.18 -15.46
CA SER A 101 7.54 -11.61 -14.75
C SER A 101 6.93 -12.65 -13.80
N LEU A 102 6.03 -12.22 -12.91
CA LEU A 102 5.33 -13.13 -12.00
C LEU A 102 4.38 -14.11 -12.72
N VAL A 103 4.01 -13.83 -13.96
CA VAL A 103 3.18 -14.71 -14.81
C VAL A 103 4.02 -15.57 -15.75
N GLY A 104 5.35 -15.41 -15.74
CA GLY A 104 6.30 -16.27 -16.47
C GLY A 104 6.80 -15.72 -17.79
N ASP A 105 6.31 -14.55 -18.24
CA ASP A 105 6.82 -13.88 -19.44
C ASP A 105 8.22 -13.30 -19.19
N VAL A 106 9.07 -13.26 -20.24
CA VAL A 106 10.39 -12.65 -20.16
C VAL A 106 10.29 -11.17 -20.48
N ILE A 107 10.57 -10.35 -19.48
CA ILE A 107 10.74 -8.91 -19.63
C ILE A 107 12.16 -8.64 -20.09
N ARG A 108 12.32 -7.95 -21.20
CA ARG A 108 13.62 -7.65 -21.80
C ARG A 108 13.86 -6.16 -21.79
N LEU A 109 14.89 -5.76 -21.08
CA LEU A 109 15.28 -4.36 -20.96
C LEU A 109 16.72 -4.16 -21.43
N HIS A 110 16.98 -3.00 -22.02
CA HIS A 110 18.31 -2.49 -22.27
C HIS A 110 18.54 -1.17 -21.56
N ARG A 111 19.81 -0.87 -21.31
CA ARG A 111 20.20 0.37 -20.62
C ARG A 111 20.06 1.56 -21.57
N ALA A 112 19.45 2.64 -21.08
CA ALA A 112 19.39 3.90 -21.80
C ALA A 112 20.81 4.47 -22.04
N GLU A 113 21.09 4.86 -23.26
CA GLU A 113 22.37 5.51 -23.65
C GLU A 113 22.30 7.03 -23.53
N ASN A 114 21.07 7.57 -23.49
CA ASN A 114 20.84 9.00 -23.51
C ASN A 114 20.29 9.48 -22.14
N ASN A 115 20.89 10.57 -21.62
CA ASN A 115 20.40 11.21 -20.40
C ASN A 115 19.00 11.85 -20.57
N ALA A 116 18.50 12.02 -21.78
CA ALA A 116 17.14 12.53 -22.01
C ALA A 116 16.06 11.60 -21.45
N ASP A 117 16.32 10.29 -21.38
CA ASP A 117 15.38 9.30 -20.84
C ASP A 117 15.16 9.48 -19.33
N SER A 118 16.07 10.19 -18.64
CA SER A 118 15.91 10.57 -17.25
C SER A 118 14.72 11.50 -17.01
N LEU A 119 14.27 12.23 -18.03
CA LEU A 119 13.12 13.13 -17.94
C LEU A 119 11.82 12.35 -17.63
N SER A 120 11.73 11.09 -18.05
CA SER A 120 10.59 10.23 -17.76
C SER A 120 10.42 9.92 -16.26
N PHE A 121 11.47 10.13 -15.45
CA PHE A 121 11.48 9.90 -14.00
C PHE A 121 11.50 11.19 -13.18
N ILE A 122 11.52 12.36 -13.85
CA ILE A 122 11.34 13.65 -13.18
C ILE A 122 9.86 13.91 -13.03
N HIS A 123 9.30 13.40 -11.97
CA HIS A 123 7.91 13.68 -11.59
C HIS A 123 7.86 15.02 -10.87
N GLU A 124 7.85 16.15 -11.60
CA GLU A 124 7.53 17.46 -11.04
C GLU A 124 6.08 17.54 -10.54
N GLN A 125 5.24 16.61 -10.98
CA GLN A 125 3.87 16.46 -10.49
C GLN A 125 3.83 15.30 -9.50
N GLU A 126 3.66 15.64 -8.23
CA GLU A 126 3.04 14.70 -7.29
C GLU A 126 1.77 14.13 -7.97
N VAL A 127 1.51 12.84 -7.81
CA VAL A 127 0.22 12.21 -8.18
C VAL A 127 -0.89 13.23 -7.90
N PRO A 128 -1.78 13.54 -8.88
CA PRO A 128 -2.72 14.64 -8.72
C PRO A 128 -3.52 14.45 -7.43
N VAL A 129 -3.12 15.18 -6.41
CA VAL A 129 -3.92 15.26 -5.18
C VAL A 129 -5.12 16.11 -5.58
N TYR A 130 -6.28 15.49 -5.64
CA TYR A 130 -7.50 16.27 -5.75
C TYR A 130 -7.52 17.27 -4.61
N THR A 131 -7.46 18.54 -4.92
CA THR A 131 -7.50 19.62 -3.92
C THR A 131 -8.91 20.17 -3.75
N GLU A 132 -9.81 19.77 -4.63
CA GLU A 132 -11.19 20.27 -4.64
C GLU A 132 -12.05 19.50 -3.65
N VAL A 133 -12.64 20.24 -2.72
CA VAL A 133 -13.56 19.70 -1.71
C VAL A 133 -14.93 19.49 -2.36
N ILE A 134 -15.41 18.25 -2.35
CA ILE A 134 -16.79 17.94 -2.79
C ILE A 134 -17.74 18.25 -1.64
N LYS A 135 -18.75 19.09 -1.93
CA LYS A 135 -19.75 19.51 -0.95
C LYS A 135 -21.11 18.97 -1.35
N LYS A 136 -21.74 18.27 -0.41
CA LYS A 136 -23.12 17.81 -0.54
C LYS A 136 -23.95 18.35 0.63
N ASP A 137 -25.21 18.65 0.40
CA ASP A 137 -26.16 18.95 1.46
C ASP A 137 -27.55 18.40 1.12
N SER A 138 -28.28 18.05 2.16
CA SER A 138 -29.63 17.54 2.06
C SER A 138 -30.50 18.09 3.19
N VAL A 139 -31.76 18.31 2.89
CA VAL A 139 -32.75 18.84 3.85
C VAL A 139 -33.84 17.82 4.05
N VAL A 140 -34.12 17.50 5.30
CA VAL A 140 -35.18 16.57 5.68
C VAL A 140 -36.10 17.21 6.75
N MET A 141 -37.35 16.75 6.79
CA MET A 141 -38.32 17.11 7.83
C MET A 141 -38.53 15.90 8.74
N TYR A 142 -38.40 16.10 10.03
CA TYR A 142 -38.72 15.08 11.03
C TYR A 142 -39.41 15.81 12.22
N ASP A 143 -40.55 15.30 12.68
CA ASP A 143 -41.34 15.83 13.79
C ASP A 143 -41.55 17.37 13.69
N ASN A 144 -42.03 17.83 12.53
CA ASN A 144 -42.22 19.25 12.19
C ASN A 144 -40.96 20.13 12.26
N THR A 145 -39.78 19.56 12.45
CA THR A 145 -38.51 20.25 12.51
C THR A 145 -37.73 20.02 11.23
N ARG A 146 -37.13 21.12 10.71
CA ARG A 146 -36.29 21.07 9.50
C ARG A 146 -34.83 20.86 9.87
N TYR A 147 -34.29 19.76 9.43
CA TYR A 147 -32.88 19.44 9.59
C TYR A 147 -32.15 19.58 8.26
N ARG A 148 -30.88 20.00 8.30
CA ARG A 148 -29.98 20.04 7.16
C ARG A 148 -28.70 19.33 7.50
N GLY A 149 -28.41 18.25 6.74
CA GLY A 149 -27.15 17.51 6.81
C GLY A 149 -26.20 17.96 5.73
N TYR A 150 -24.94 18.14 6.09
CA TYR A 150 -23.85 18.45 5.17
C TYR A 150 -22.81 17.36 5.16
N VAL A 151 -22.20 17.20 4.00
CA VAL A 151 -21.05 16.32 3.78
C VAL A 151 -20.00 17.11 3.02
N TYR A 152 -18.78 17.14 3.55
CA TYR A 152 -17.62 17.74 2.90
C TYR A 152 -16.57 16.64 2.72
N ILE A 153 -16.36 16.17 1.48
CA ILE A 153 -15.34 15.20 1.16
C ILE A 153 -14.04 15.97 0.92
N ASN A 154 -13.12 15.86 1.86
CA ASN A 154 -11.86 16.56 1.82
C ASN A 154 -10.76 15.59 1.39
N PRO A 155 -10.15 15.78 0.21
CA PRO A 155 -8.98 15.04 -0.18
C PRO A 155 -7.87 15.17 0.86
N SER A 156 -7.20 14.07 1.19
CA SER A 156 -6.12 14.07 2.16
C SER A 156 -4.79 13.64 1.52
N ARG A 157 -3.69 13.79 2.24
CA ARG A 157 -2.38 13.27 1.83
C ARG A 157 -2.08 11.87 2.40
N ILE A 158 -3.10 11.19 2.92
CA ILE A 158 -2.97 9.83 3.46
C ILE A 158 -2.89 8.87 2.28
N LYS A 159 -1.69 8.32 2.05
CA LYS A 159 -1.45 7.37 0.97
C LYS A 159 -2.05 6.01 1.27
N VAL A 160 -2.65 5.41 0.26
CA VAL A 160 -3.11 4.01 0.23
C VAL A 160 -2.42 3.35 -0.96
N MET A 161 -1.60 2.35 -0.70
CA MET A 161 -0.89 1.62 -1.75
C MET A 161 -1.68 0.37 -2.11
N ARG A 162 -1.96 0.18 -3.40
CA ARG A 162 -2.65 -1.00 -3.90
C ARG A 162 -1.74 -1.76 -4.87
N PRO A 163 -1.45 -3.05 -4.61
CA PRO A 163 -0.73 -3.87 -5.56
C PRO A 163 -1.46 -3.95 -6.89
N GLY A 164 -0.74 -3.72 -7.95
CA GLY A 164 -1.18 -3.80 -9.33
C GLY A 164 -0.14 -4.47 -10.21
N MET A 165 -0.32 -4.35 -11.51
CA MET A 165 0.63 -4.82 -12.51
C MET A 165 0.83 -3.72 -13.53
N SER A 166 2.09 -3.43 -13.90
CA SER A 166 2.40 -2.51 -14.98
C SER A 166 2.08 -3.13 -16.34
N GLU A 167 2.12 -2.32 -17.40
CA GLU A 167 1.89 -2.79 -18.76
C GLU A 167 2.93 -3.84 -19.19
N GLU A 168 4.15 -3.74 -18.66
CA GLU A 168 5.24 -4.68 -18.93
C GLU A 168 5.14 -5.97 -18.08
N GLY A 169 4.17 -6.07 -17.16
CA GLY A 169 3.98 -7.26 -16.32
C GLY A 169 4.78 -7.25 -15.01
N LEU A 170 5.25 -6.09 -14.57
CA LEU A 170 5.84 -5.91 -13.24
C LEU A 170 4.75 -5.75 -12.18
N SER A 171 4.94 -6.39 -11.04
CA SER A 171 4.11 -6.08 -9.87
C SER A 171 4.53 -4.74 -9.30
N VAL A 172 3.60 -3.82 -9.22
CA VAL A 172 3.81 -2.45 -8.77
C VAL A 172 2.81 -2.08 -7.68
N ASP A 173 3.14 -1.07 -6.89
CA ASP A 173 2.24 -0.51 -5.88
C ASP A 173 1.69 0.84 -6.36
N ASN A 174 0.46 0.84 -6.85
CA ASN A 174 -0.23 2.06 -7.24
C ASN A 174 -0.59 2.89 -6.00
N VAL A 175 -0.34 4.18 -6.07
CA VAL A 175 -0.57 5.14 -4.99
C VAL A 175 -1.90 5.86 -5.19
N TYR A 176 -2.76 5.76 -4.19
CA TYR A 176 -4.02 6.51 -4.08
C TYR A 176 -4.00 7.37 -2.83
N TYR A 177 -4.91 8.33 -2.76
CA TYR A 177 -5.07 9.17 -1.58
C TYR A 177 -6.45 8.96 -0.97
N ASP A 178 -6.47 8.79 0.36
CA ASP A 178 -7.71 8.65 1.14
C ASP A 178 -8.36 10.02 1.37
N ASN A 179 -9.63 10.03 1.73
CA ASN A 179 -10.36 11.24 2.10
C ASN A 179 -10.61 11.30 3.61
N ILE A 180 -10.78 12.52 4.10
CA ILE A 180 -11.37 12.80 5.40
C ILE A 180 -12.72 13.49 5.12
N ILE A 181 -13.81 12.90 5.57
CA ILE A 181 -15.15 13.42 5.30
C ILE A 181 -15.70 14.12 6.55
N HIS A 182 -15.88 15.44 6.45
CA HIS A 182 -16.52 16.22 7.50
C HIS A 182 -18.03 16.16 7.33
N ILE A 183 -18.73 15.76 8.38
CA ILE A 183 -20.18 15.74 8.43
C ILE A 183 -20.70 16.68 9.51
N CYS A 184 -21.83 17.35 9.24
CA CYS A 184 -22.49 18.14 10.24
C CYS A 184 -24.00 18.22 10.01
N VAL A 185 -24.75 18.35 11.09
CA VAL A 185 -26.22 18.49 11.09
C VAL A 185 -26.61 19.80 11.75
N TYR A 186 -27.56 20.49 11.13
CA TYR A 186 -28.08 21.74 11.59
C TYR A 186 -29.61 21.71 11.73
N GLU A 187 -30.11 22.38 12.75
CA GLU A 187 -31.51 22.84 12.88
C GLU A 187 -31.53 24.36 12.73
N GLY A 188 -32.00 24.83 11.58
CA GLY A 188 -31.92 26.27 11.26
C GLY A 188 -30.47 26.76 11.24
N LYS A 189 -30.08 27.61 12.22
CA LYS A 189 -28.69 28.10 12.40
C LYS A 189 -27.91 27.36 13.50
N ARG A 190 -28.57 26.50 14.25
CA ARG A 190 -27.96 25.76 15.36
C ARG A 190 -27.27 24.52 14.85
N SER A 191 -25.97 24.39 15.10
CA SER A 191 -25.25 23.18 14.88
C SER A 191 -25.60 22.15 15.96
N LEU A 192 -26.01 20.95 15.54
CA LEU A 192 -26.41 19.88 16.44
C LEU A 192 -25.28 18.86 16.56
N PHE A 193 -24.56 18.64 15.47
CA PHE A 193 -23.46 17.69 15.40
C PHE A 193 -22.45 18.11 14.34
N ALA A 194 -21.16 17.87 14.59
CA ALA A 194 -20.11 18.01 13.60
C ALA A 194 -18.95 17.07 13.94
N LYS A 195 -18.44 16.35 12.94
CA LYS A 195 -17.31 15.43 13.13
C LYS A 195 -16.63 15.08 11.81
N ASP A 196 -15.32 14.86 11.89
CA ASP A 196 -14.53 14.24 10.82
C ASP A 196 -14.64 12.73 10.89
N ILE A 197 -14.97 12.11 9.77
CA ILE A 197 -15.05 10.66 9.59
C ILE A 197 -13.86 10.22 8.76
N THR A 198 -13.19 9.19 9.23
CA THR A 198 -12.06 8.56 8.57
C THR A 198 -12.33 7.08 8.35
N ARG A 199 -11.71 6.49 7.35
CA ARG A 199 -11.81 5.07 7.03
C ARG A 199 -11.53 4.16 8.24
N GLN A 200 -10.59 4.53 9.10
CA GLN A 200 -10.19 3.74 10.26
C GLN A 200 -11.31 3.57 11.30
N MET A 201 -12.34 4.42 11.26
CA MET A 201 -13.49 4.27 12.16
C MET A 201 -14.34 3.03 11.85
N PHE A 202 -14.18 2.45 10.66
CA PHE A 202 -14.96 1.29 10.20
C PHE A 202 -14.30 -0.07 10.45
N LYS A 203 -13.14 -0.12 11.13
CA LYS A 203 -12.36 -1.35 11.37
C LYS A 203 -13.12 -2.48 12.10
N HIS A 204 -14.23 -2.16 12.78
CA HIS A 204 -15.04 -3.15 13.47
C HIS A 204 -16.19 -3.71 12.63
N VAL A 205 -16.46 -3.11 11.45
CA VAL A 205 -17.55 -3.50 10.55
C VAL A 205 -17.06 -3.91 9.17
N ILE A 206 -15.90 -3.43 8.74
CA ILE A 206 -15.24 -3.81 7.49
C ILE A 206 -13.99 -4.63 7.81
N PRO A 207 -13.74 -5.75 7.12
CA PRO A 207 -12.52 -6.55 7.33
C PRO A 207 -11.24 -5.73 7.13
N ASP A 208 -10.24 -5.94 7.99
CA ASP A 208 -8.96 -5.22 7.95
C ASP A 208 -8.22 -5.41 6.61
N ASP A 209 -8.29 -6.63 6.04
CA ASP A 209 -7.68 -6.94 4.75
C ASP A 209 -8.27 -6.10 3.61
N PHE A 210 -9.55 -5.76 3.68
CA PHE A 210 -10.19 -4.85 2.73
C PHE A 210 -9.79 -3.40 3.01
N LEU A 211 -9.89 -2.96 4.26
CA LEU A 211 -9.54 -1.59 4.65
C LEU A 211 -8.09 -1.21 4.30
N LYS A 212 -7.19 -2.18 4.29
CA LYS A 212 -5.79 -1.95 3.93
C LYS A 212 -5.62 -1.30 2.55
N TRP A 213 -6.48 -1.66 1.60
CA TRP A 213 -6.40 -1.25 0.20
C TRP A 213 -7.49 -0.27 -0.24
N ALA A 214 -8.45 0.02 0.65
CA ALA A 214 -9.61 0.84 0.34
C ALA A 214 -9.39 2.32 0.68
N ILE A 215 -10.22 3.19 0.12
CA ILE A 215 -10.36 4.60 0.48
C ILE A 215 -11.79 4.88 0.90
N LEU A 216 -11.99 5.88 1.75
CA LEU A 216 -13.31 6.45 2.04
C LEU A 216 -13.72 7.34 0.87
N SER A 217 -14.49 6.79 -0.07
CA SER A 217 -14.73 7.43 -1.36
C SER A 217 -15.90 8.40 -1.36
N ASP A 218 -16.95 8.11 -0.59
CA ASP A 218 -18.16 8.92 -0.61
C ASP A 218 -18.94 8.84 0.70
N MET A 219 -19.88 9.78 0.88
CA MET A 219 -20.85 9.79 1.98
C MET A 219 -22.08 10.61 1.62
N ASP A 220 -23.25 10.17 2.12
CA ASP A 220 -24.52 10.85 1.96
C ASP A 220 -25.26 10.99 3.29
N PHE A 221 -25.98 12.09 3.45
CA PHE A 221 -26.92 12.27 4.56
C PHE A 221 -28.25 11.61 4.23
N MET A 222 -28.62 10.60 5.01
CA MET A 222 -29.80 9.76 4.74
C MET A 222 -31.07 10.27 5.43
N GLY A 223 -30.93 11.07 6.49
CA GLY A 223 -32.10 11.61 7.19
C GLY A 223 -31.99 11.64 8.71
N VAL A 224 -33.15 11.83 9.33
CA VAL A 224 -33.33 11.92 10.79
C VAL A 224 -34.55 11.09 11.18
N ASP A 225 -34.45 10.33 12.25
CA ASP A 225 -35.56 9.64 12.89
C ASP A 225 -35.43 9.65 14.43
N ALA A 226 -36.26 8.88 15.13
CA ALA A 226 -36.24 8.80 16.59
C ALA A 226 -34.91 8.28 17.17
N LYS A 227 -34.08 7.61 16.37
CA LYS A 227 -32.77 7.10 16.78
C LYS A 227 -31.65 8.12 16.63
N GLY A 228 -31.88 9.17 15.82
CA GLY A 228 -30.91 10.22 15.59
C GLY A 228 -30.70 10.58 14.11
N TYR A 229 -29.47 10.97 13.79
CA TYR A 229 -29.07 11.40 12.44
C TYR A 229 -28.40 10.24 11.71
N HIS A 230 -28.72 10.08 10.42
CA HIS A 230 -28.25 8.95 9.61
C HIS A 230 -27.41 9.42 8.44
N TYR A 231 -26.25 8.79 8.28
CA TYR A 231 -25.38 8.93 7.11
C TYR A 231 -25.07 7.55 6.54
N GLN A 232 -24.67 7.52 5.29
CA GLN A 232 -24.21 6.32 4.63
C GLN A 232 -22.87 6.59 3.97
N ALA A 233 -21.83 5.85 4.39
CA ALA A 233 -20.48 5.96 3.88
C ALA A 233 -20.20 4.86 2.86
N THR A 234 -19.47 5.19 1.80
CA THR A 234 -18.98 4.25 0.80
C THR A 234 -17.46 4.15 0.90
N VAL A 235 -16.96 2.93 1.11
CA VAL A 235 -15.54 2.61 1.23
C VAL A 235 -15.18 1.63 0.11
N CYS A 236 -14.35 2.08 -0.85
CA CYS A 236 -14.06 1.34 -2.08
C CYS A 236 -12.58 1.03 -2.24
N ILE A 237 -12.29 -0.09 -2.90
CA ILE A 237 -10.98 -0.33 -3.48
C ILE A 237 -10.84 0.58 -4.71
N PRO A 238 -9.84 1.48 -4.78
CA PRO A 238 -9.62 2.33 -5.94
C PRO A 238 -9.44 1.51 -7.22
N ASP A 239 -9.93 1.99 -8.36
CA ASP A 239 -9.91 1.30 -9.66
C ASP A 239 -10.44 -0.14 -9.60
N GLY A 240 -11.30 -0.41 -8.65
CA GLY A 240 -11.95 -1.71 -8.45
C GLY A 240 -13.46 -1.57 -8.36
N ALA A 241 -14.17 -2.69 -8.59
CA ALA A 241 -15.62 -2.73 -8.47
C ALA A 241 -16.12 -3.04 -7.04
N SER A 242 -15.21 -3.23 -6.08
CA SER A 242 -15.56 -3.69 -4.75
C SER A 242 -15.68 -2.52 -3.78
N CYS A 243 -16.85 -2.40 -3.15
CA CYS A 243 -17.12 -1.40 -2.11
C CYS A 243 -17.87 -2.02 -0.93
N TYR A 244 -17.64 -1.47 0.24
CA TYR A 244 -18.53 -1.63 1.39
C TYR A 244 -19.33 -0.35 1.59
N VAL A 245 -20.59 -0.52 1.93
CA VAL A 245 -21.50 0.57 2.33
C VAL A 245 -21.78 0.44 3.82
N VAL A 246 -21.54 1.51 4.57
CA VAL A 246 -21.67 1.54 6.03
C VAL A 246 -22.72 2.56 6.42
N ASN A 247 -23.76 2.13 7.13
CA ASN A 247 -24.72 3.01 7.76
C ASN A 247 -24.11 3.56 9.06
N ILE A 248 -24.17 4.86 9.22
CA ILE A 248 -23.72 5.60 10.41
C ILE A 248 -24.95 6.17 11.08
N THR A 249 -25.17 5.82 12.33
CA THR A 249 -26.20 6.45 13.16
C THR A 249 -25.53 7.25 14.27
N ILE A 250 -25.96 8.51 14.41
CA ILE A 250 -25.52 9.44 15.44
C ILE A 250 -26.71 9.65 16.36
N ASP A 251 -26.66 9.12 17.57
CA ASP A 251 -27.73 9.30 18.53
C ASP A 251 -27.84 10.76 19.03
N MET A 252 -28.87 11.05 19.81
CA MET A 252 -29.12 12.42 20.30
C MET A 252 -28.05 12.92 21.29
N ASP A 253 -27.23 12.02 21.84
CA ASP A 253 -26.09 12.35 22.69
C ASP A 253 -24.78 12.52 21.87
N GLY A 254 -24.85 12.37 20.54
CA GLY A 254 -23.71 12.52 19.61
C GLY A 254 -22.80 11.29 19.52
N LYS A 255 -23.23 10.13 20.01
CA LYS A 255 -22.50 8.88 19.90
C LYS A 255 -22.73 8.22 18.54
N LEU A 256 -21.64 7.82 17.89
CA LEU A 256 -21.70 7.15 16.60
C LEU A 256 -21.79 5.62 16.77
N SER A 257 -22.59 5.03 15.92
CA SER A 257 -22.64 3.58 15.69
C SER A 257 -22.53 3.27 14.20
N TYR A 258 -21.98 2.12 13.86
CA TYR A 258 -21.68 1.71 12.47
C TYR A 258 -22.26 0.33 12.22
N GLU A 259 -22.90 0.16 11.06
CA GLU A 259 -23.46 -1.11 10.62
C GLU A 259 -23.29 -1.26 9.11
N LEU A 260 -22.94 -2.46 8.62
CA LEU A 260 -22.91 -2.70 7.18
C LEU A 260 -24.33 -2.57 6.60
N ALA A 261 -24.44 -1.85 5.48
CA ALA A 261 -25.68 -1.83 4.73
C ALA A 261 -25.92 -3.23 4.12
N ARG A 262 -27.16 -3.69 4.18
CA ARG A 262 -27.59 -4.97 3.63
C ARG A 262 -27.98 -4.88 2.18
#